data_b6261d8b861399b3dab536e107426eca
#
_entry.id   b6261d8b861399b3dab536e107426eca
#
_cell.length_a   1.000
_cell.length_b   1.000
_cell.length_c   1.000
_cell.angle_alpha   90.00
_cell.angle_beta   90.00
_cell.angle_gamma   90.00
#
_symmetry.space_group_name_H-M   'P 1'
#
loop_
_entity.id
_entity.type
_entity.pdbx_description
1 polymer ?
#
loop_
_entity_poly.entity_id
_entity_poly.type
_entity_poly.pdbx_seq_one_letter_code
_entity_poly.pdbx_strand_id
1 'polypeptide(L)'
;MVAGSNLTATSAGADEEEDDHLRERIVTAPEQFTNAGSEGAYRFFAMSAHQDVVAVAVRGAETSVVNGELVSTNGVPLGCVYLYPLTAQGLPSAAIQSAVYQACSKSKRRPITDHVVVFAPVAFNYRIVARITPYKTADSALAETAAEQSVRDFVQEKSAQLGVDVVRAQIISAIERSYGVKDVELIEPAANKVLASHEWANCTLIDVSLKASKDV
;
A
#
# COMPACT_ATOMS: atom_id res chain seq x y z
N MET A 1 25.69 -34.40 -31.80
CA MET A 1 24.76 -33.83 -30.81
C MET A 1 25.62 -33.44 -29.60
N VAL A 2 25.78 -32.18 -29.30
CA VAL A 2 26.55 -31.70 -28.13
C VAL A 2 25.59 -31.61 -26.96
N ALA A 3 25.81 -32.41 -25.92
CA ALA A 3 25.04 -32.36 -24.69
C ALA A 3 25.57 -31.16 -23.84
N GLY A 4 24.74 -30.16 -23.60
CA GLY A 4 25.00 -29.08 -22.65
C GLY A 4 24.52 -29.53 -21.25
N SER A 5 25.31 -29.30 -20.21
CA SER A 5 24.88 -29.46 -18.83
C SER A 5 25.16 -28.15 -18.05
N ASN A 6 24.25 -27.79 -17.16
CA ASN A 6 24.48 -26.66 -16.23
C ASN A 6 25.52 -27.08 -15.18
N LEU A 7 26.55 -26.25 -14.99
CA LEU A 7 27.58 -26.46 -13.97
C LEU A 7 27.11 -26.10 -12.56
N THR A 8 26.09 -25.27 -12.45
CA THR A 8 25.48 -24.86 -11.17
C THR A 8 23.96 -24.93 -11.28
N ALA A 9 23.29 -25.13 -10.15
CA ALA A 9 21.84 -24.97 -10.08
C ALA A 9 21.45 -23.52 -10.42
N THR A 10 20.34 -23.36 -11.13
CA THR A 10 19.77 -22.03 -11.37
C THR A 10 19.32 -21.44 -10.03
N SER A 11 19.73 -20.20 -9.76
CA SER A 11 19.31 -19.43 -8.58
C SER A 11 18.60 -18.14 -9.03
N ALA A 12 17.80 -17.55 -8.16
CA ALA A 12 17.07 -16.30 -8.40
C ALA A 12 15.87 -16.42 -9.39
N GLY A 13 15.24 -17.59 -9.47
CA GLY A 13 13.86 -17.67 -9.95
C GLY A 13 12.93 -16.97 -8.94
N ALA A 14 11.96 -16.19 -9.41
CA ALA A 14 10.86 -15.67 -8.62
C ALA A 14 9.65 -16.60 -8.80
N ASP A 15 8.76 -16.62 -7.80
CA ASP A 15 7.46 -17.27 -7.94
C ASP A 15 6.62 -16.56 -9.01
N GLU A 16 5.51 -17.18 -9.41
CA GLU A 16 4.58 -16.61 -10.38
C GLU A 16 4.02 -15.28 -9.86
N GLU A 17 4.00 -14.27 -10.73
CA GLU A 17 3.47 -12.94 -10.41
C GLU A 17 1.95 -12.99 -10.32
N GLU A 18 1.36 -12.36 -9.30
CA GLU A 18 -0.09 -12.25 -9.15
C GLU A 18 -0.73 -11.42 -10.29
N ASP A 19 -1.92 -11.83 -10.72
CA ASP A 19 -2.64 -11.24 -11.85
C ASP A 19 -2.84 -9.72 -11.72
N ASP A 20 -3.13 -9.22 -10.53
CA ASP A 20 -3.38 -7.79 -10.31
C ASP A 20 -2.08 -6.98 -10.42
N HIS A 21 -0.96 -7.51 -9.94
CA HIS A 21 0.34 -6.90 -10.12
C HIS A 21 0.74 -6.88 -11.61
N LEU A 22 0.52 -7.98 -12.35
CA LEU A 22 0.76 -8.04 -13.79
C LEU A 22 -0.10 -7.03 -14.55
N ARG A 23 -1.39 -6.90 -14.22
CA ARG A 23 -2.30 -5.91 -14.86
C ARG A 23 -1.81 -4.49 -14.65
N GLU A 24 -1.40 -4.12 -13.43
CA GLU A 24 -0.89 -2.79 -13.15
C GLU A 24 0.40 -2.49 -13.93
N ARG A 25 1.31 -3.46 -14.02
CA ARG A 25 2.52 -3.32 -14.84
C ARG A 25 2.20 -3.19 -16.34
N ILE A 26 1.21 -3.90 -16.87
CA ILE A 26 0.79 -3.79 -18.27
C ILE A 26 0.20 -2.40 -18.53
N VAL A 27 -0.65 -1.89 -17.64
CA VAL A 27 -1.27 -0.56 -17.79
C VAL A 27 -0.21 0.54 -17.72
N THR A 28 0.79 0.40 -16.86
CA THR A 28 1.87 1.40 -16.71
C THR A 28 3.04 1.20 -17.69
N ALA A 29 3.08 0.09 -18.43
CA ALA A 29 4.17 -0.20 -19.38
C ALA A 29 4.41 0.89 -20.45
N PRO A 30 3.39 1.58 -21.02
CA PRO A 30 3.63 2.68 -21.95
C PRO A 30 4.42 3.84 -21.34
N GLU A 31 4.30 4.07 -20.03
CA GLU A 31 4.99 5.12 -19.29
C GLU A 31 6.53 4.96 -19.29
N GLN A 32 7.03 3.72 -19.45
CA GLN A 32 8.47 3.46 -19.49
C GLN A 32 9.20 4.14 -20.66
N PHE A 33 8.47 4.50 -21.72
CA PHE A 33 9.03 5.14 -22.92
C PHE A 33 9.13 6.67 -22.79
N THR A 34 8.62 7.25 -21.71
CA THR A 34 8.75 8.68 -21.48
C THR A 34 10.16 9.01 -21.00
N ASN A 35 10.89 9.79 -21.78
CA ASN A 35 12.26 10.25 -21.41
C ASN A 35 12.24 11.42 -20.41
N ALA A 36 11.07 11.83 -19.95
CA ALA A 36 10.89 13.05 -19.13
C ALA A 36 10.89 12.81 -17.62
N GLY A 37 11.08 11.57 -17.15
CA GLY A 37 11.06 11.26 -15.72
C GLY A 37 9.67 11.43 -15.10
N SER A 38 8.64 10.98 -15.82
CA SER A 38 7.26 11.02 -15.31
C SER A 38 7.08 10.14 -14.06
N GLU A 39 6.10 10.49 -13.23
CA GLU A 39 5.72 9.69 -12.06
C GLU A 39 5.41 8.24 -12.45
N GLY A 40 4.68 8.03 -13.57
CA GLY A 40 4.35 6.71 -14.08
C GLY A 40 5.57 5.89 -14.48
N ALA A 41 6.59 6.51 -15.10
CA ALA A 41 7.83 5.83 -15.45
C ALA A 41 8.58 5.34 -14.20
N TYR A 42 8.72 6.18 -13.18
CA TYR A 42 9.35 5.79 -11.92
C TYR A 42 8.55 4.69 -11.21
N ARG A 43 7.22 4.79 -11.18
CA ARG A 43 6.33 3.76 -10.63
C ARG A 43 6.54 2.42 -11.35
N PHE A 44 6.52 2.42 -12.67
CA PHE A 44 6.75 1.21 -13.48
C PHE A 44 8.11 0.56 -13.19
N PHE A 45 9.19 1.35 -13.18
CA PHE A 45 10.53 0.81 -12.91
C PHE A 45 10.69 0.29 -11.49
N ALA A 46 10.08 0.95 -10.51
CA ALA A 46 10.12 0.54 -9.11
C ALA A 46 9.33 -0.75 -8.88
N MET A 47 8.13 -0.89 -9.45
CA MET A 47 7.32 -2.11 -9.39
C MET A 47 7.99 -3.27 -10.12
N SER A 48 8.69 -3.00 -11.24
CA SER A 48 9.44 -4.02 -11.99
C SER A 48 10.76 -4.43 -11.32
N ALA A 49 11.16 -3.78 -10.23
CA ALA A 49 12.42 -4.07 -9.55
C ALA A 49 12.37 -5.33 -8.70
N HIS A 50 11.21 -5.66 -8.13
CA HIS A 50 10.99 -6.84 -7.29
C HIS A 50 9.51 -7.22 -7.29
N GLN A 51 9.22 -8.52 -7.37
CA GLN A 51 7.84 -9.03 -7.40
C GLN A 51 7.00 -8.70 -6.17
N ASP A 52 7.63 -8.58 -4.99
CA ASP A 52 6.94 -8.25 -3.74
C ASP A 52 6.50 -6.79 -3.67
N VAL A 53 6.94 -5.91 -4.58
CA VAL A 53 6.54 -4.51 -4.58
C VAL A 53 5.15 -4.38 -5.20
N VAL A 54 4.15 -4.12 -4.36
CA VAL A 54 2.73 -4.03 -4.77
C VAL A 54 2.24 -2.61 -5.00
N ALA A 55 2.90 -1.62 -4.38
CA ALA A 55 2.58 -0.21 -4.60
C ALA A 55 3.83 0.66 -4.47
N VAL A 56 3.83 1.81 -5.16
CA VAL A 56 4.93 2.78 -5.08
C VAL A 56 4.35 4.19 -5.10
N ALA A 57 4.65 4.97 -4.06
CA ALA A 57 4.42 6.41 -4.12
C ALA A 57 5.68 7.12 -4.64
N VAL A 58 5.46 8.03 -5.58
CA VAL A 58 6.51 8.85 -6.18
C VAL A 58 6.25 10.30 -5.78
N ARG A 59 7.25 10.98 -5.24
CA ARG A 59 7.14 12.38 -4.86
C ARG A 59 8.29 13.19 -5.46
N GLY A 60 7.94 14.17 -6.28
CA GLY A 60 8.85 15.22 -6.73
C GLY A 60 8.70 16.49 -5.89
N ALA A 61 9.54 17.49 -6.13
CA ALA A 61 9.40 18.78 -5.51
C ALA A 61 8.16 19.51 -6.06
N GLU A 62 7.24 19.89 -5.17
CA GLU A 62 6.22 20.90 -5.47
C GLU A 62 6.84 22.26 -5.26
N THR A 63 6.64 23.16 -6.20
CA THR A 63 7.40 24.41 -6.23
C THR A 63 6.50 25.65 -6.19
N SER A 64 6.97 26.69 -5.52
CA SER A 64 6.43 28.04 -5.63
C SER A 64 7.56 29.07 -5.76
N VAL A 65 7.23 30.26 -6.25
CA VAL A 65 8.18 31.36 -6.32
C VAL A 65 8.01 32.25 -5.10
N VAL A 66 9.05 32.36 -4.28
CA VAL A 66 9.09 33.24 -3.11
C VAL A 66 10.26 34.21 -3.26
N ASN A 67 9.98 35.50 -3.26
CA ASN A 67 10.98 36.57 -3.45
C ASN A 67 11.81 36.43 -4.74
N GLY A 68 11.22 35.86 -5.81
CA GLY A 68 11.91 35.64 -7.08
C GLY A 68 12.73 34.36 -7.16
N GLU A 69 12.79 33.56 -6.09
CA GLU A 69 13.46 32.28 -6.05
C GLU A 69 12.47 31.12 -6.09
N LEU A 70 12.84 30.04 -6.80
CA LEU A 70 12.05 28.80 -6.85
C LEU A 70 12.37 27.97 -5.60
N VAL A 71 11.35 27.72 -4.78
CA VAL A 71 11.47 26.97 -3.52
C VAL A 71 10.55 25.75 -3.52
N SER A 72 10.97 24.68 -2.86
CA SER A 72 10.12 23.52 -2.62
C SER A 72 9.13 23.80 -1.49
N THR A 73 7.86 23.42 -1.68
CA THR A 73 6.78 23.62 -0.71
C THR A 73 6.40 22.32 0.04
N ASN A 74 6.81 21.16 -0.47
CA ASN A 74 6.46 19.85 0.11
C ASN A 74 7.63 19.13 0.79
N GLY A 75 8.77 19.81 0.99
CA GLY A 75 9.96 19.28 1.65
C GLY A 75 10.82 18.34 0.80
N VAL A 76 10.44 18.09 -0.46
CA VAL A 76 11.30 17.39 -1.43
C VAL A 76 12.22 18.40 -2.08
N PRO A 77 13.57 18.27 -1.98
CA PRO A 77 14.48 19.21 -2.63
C PRO A 77 14.30 19.27 -4.15
N LEU A 78 14.58 20.42 -4.73
CA LEU A 78 14.57 20.59 -6.20
C LEU A 78 15.52 19.58 -6.86
N GLY A 79 15.04 18.94 -7.94
CA GLY A 79 15.79 17.91 -8.66
C GLY A 79 15.83 16.56 -7.96
N CYS A 80 15.17 16.38 -6.82
CA CYS A 80 15.04 15.08 -6.15
C CYS A 80 13.70 14.41 -6.48
N VAL A 81 13.76 13.08 -6.60
CA VAL A 81 12.59 12.19 -6.74
C VAL A 81 12.65 11.18 -5.61
N TYR A 82 11.64 11.20 -4.74
CA TYR A 82 11.50 10.30 -3.61
C TYR A 82 10.54 9.16 -3.96
N LEU A 83 11.02 7.93 -3.79
CA LEU A 83 10.26 6.70 -4.06
C LEU A 83 9.99 5.98 -2.73
N TYR A 84 8.74 5.58 -2.54
CA TYR A 84 8.29 4.87 -1.35
C TYR A 84 7.65 3.54 -1.78
N PRO A 85 8.43 2.46 -1.99
CA PRO A 85 7.88 1.16 -2.34
C PRO A 85 7.22 0.50 -1.12
N LEU A 86 6.06 -0.12 -1.34
CA LEU A 86 5.35 -0.96 -0.37
C LEU A 86 5.37 -2.39 -0.87
N THR A 87 5.55 -3.36 0.03
CA THR A 87 5.50 -4.79 -0.30
C THR A 87 4.20 -5.43 0.18
N ALA A 88 3.87 -6.60 -0.37
CA ALA A 88 2.71 -7.38 0.08
C ALA A 88 2.75 -7.72 1.59
N GLN A 89 3.95 -7.80 2.17
CA GLN A 89 4.15 -8.03 3.61
C GLN A 89 4.30 -6.73 4.42
N GLY A 90 4.13 -5.56 3.81
CA GLY A 90 4.26 -4.25 4.45
C GLY A 90 5.54 -3.51 4.06
N LEU A 91 6.31 -3.02 5.04
CA LEU A 91 7.49 -2.20 4.75
C LEU A 91 8.59 -2.97 4.03
N PRO A 92 9.25 -2.39 3.01
CA PRO A 92 10.29 -3.04 2.23
C PRO A 92 11.56 -3.27 3.05
N SER A 93 12.23 -4.39 2.84
CA SER A 93 13.57 -4.63 3.35
C SER A 93 14.60 -3.71 2.68
N ALA A 94 15.79 -3.56 3.29
CA ALA A 94 16.89 -2.80 2.69
C ALA A 94 17.31 -3.36 1.32
N ALA A 95 17.20 -4.67 1.11
CA ALA A 95 17.50 -5.32 -0.17
C ALA A 95 16.51 -4.88 -1.27
N ILE A 96 15.21 -4.84 -0.96
CA ILE A 96 14.16 -4.38 -1.90
C ILE A 96 14.35 -2.88 -2.20
N GLN A 97 14.61 -2.05 -1.19
CA GLN A 97 14.90 -0.63 -1.40
C GLN A 97 16.12 -0.42 -2.33
N SER A 98 17.19 -1.21 -2.14
CA SER A 98 18.36 -1.18 -3.00
C SER A 98 18.04 -1.62 -4.44
N ALA A 99 17.24 -2.67 -4.62
CA ALA A 99 16.79 -3.13 -5.94
C ALA A 99 15.99 -2.04 -6.67
N VAL A 100 15.04 -1.40 -5.98
CA VAL A 100 14.26 -0.27 -6.51
C VAL A 100 15.17 0.90 -6.89
N TYR A 101 16.10 1.28 -6.01
CA TYR A 101 17.07 2.32 -6.30
C TYR A 101 17.88 2.00 -7.57
N GLN A 102 18.42 0.80 -7.68
CA GLN A 102 19.21 0.39 -8.86
C GLN A 102 18.37 0.37 -10.14
N ALA A 103 17.10 -0.03 -10.06
CA ALA A 103 16.21 -0.04 -11.21
C ALA A 103 15.89 1.38 -11.72
N CYS A 104 15.69 2.33 -10.80
CA CYS A 104 15.27 3.70 -11.12
C CYS A 104 16.45 4.65 -11.39
N SER A 105 17.65 4.38 -10.86
CA SER A 105 18.81 5.27 -10.96
C SER A 105 19.66 5.07 -12.22
N LYS A 106 19.34 4.12 -13.09
CA LYS A 106 20.11 3.86 -14.32
C LYS A 106 20.13 5.08 -15.22
N SER A 107 21.32 5.48 -15.70
CA SER A 107 21.52 6.68 -16.53
C SER A 107 20.69 6.74 -17.81
N LYS A 108 20.26 5.59 -18.36
CA LYS A 108 19.38 5.51 -19.53
C LYS A 108 17.87 5.61 -19.21
N ARG A 109 17.50 5.62 -17.93
CA ARG A 109 16.09 5.60 -17.48
C ARG A 109 15.65 6.88 -16.82
N ARG A 110 16.55 7.57 -16.11
CA ARG A 110 16.24 8.82 -15.42
C ARG A 110 16.75 10.04 -16.19
N PRO A 111 16.09 11.20 -16.09
CA PRO A 111 16.66 12.47 -16.51
C PRO A 111 17.99 12.73 -15.77
N ILE A 112 18.90 13.43 -16.42
CA ILE A 112 20.23 13.74 -15.88
C ILE A 112 20.15 14.57 -14.58
N THR A 113 19.10 15.39 -14.47
CA THR A 113 18.85 16.30 -13.34
C THR A 113 18.22 15.61 -12.14
N ASP A 114 17.65 14.41 -12.31
CA ASP A 114 16.91 13.76 -11.24
C ASP A 114 17.84 13.02 -10.29
N HIS A 115 17.72 13.34 -9.01
CA HIS A 115 18.37 12.61 -7.93
C HIS A 115 17.35 11.70 -7.24
N VAL A 116 17.45 10.40 -7.54
CA VAL A 116 16.52 9.39 -7.00
C VAL A 116 16.93 9.01 -5.58
N VAL A 117 15.98 9.04 -4.67
CA VAL A 117 16.13 8.55 -3.27
C VAL A 117 14.99 7.59 -2.96
N VAL A 118 15.29 6.46 -2.33
CA VAL A 118 14.30 5.46 -1.94
C VAL A 118 14.18 5.42 -0.42
N PHE A 119 12.96 5.55 0.07
CA PHE A 119 12.62 5.48 1.49
C PHE A 119 11.59 4.38 1.73
N ALA A 120 11.57 3.83 2.94
CA ALA A 120 10.41 3.07 3.38
C ALA A 120 9.20 3.99 3.56
N PRO A 121 7.98 3.56 3.24
CA PRO A 121 6.77 4.28 3.61
C PRO A 121 6.69 4.55 5.10
N VAL A 122 5.99 5.61 5.48
CA VAL A 122 5.75 5.92 6.90
C VAL A 122 4.52 5.15 7.37
N ALA A 123 4.70 4.20 8.28
CA ALA A 123 3.60 3.41 8.80
C ALA A 123 2.74 4.23 9.77
N PHE A 124 1.45 4.38 9.46
CA PHE A 124 0.43 4.86 10.39
C PHE A 124 -0.26 3.66 11.03
N ASN A 125 0.11 3.36 12.25
CA ASN A 125 -0.47 2.25 13.00
C ASN A 125 -1.84 2.63 13.57
N TYR A 126 -2.86 1.80 13.31
CA TYR A 126 -4.19 1.97 13.87
C TYR A 126 -4.77 0.63 14.31
N ARG A 127 -5.86 0.67 15.05
CA ARG A 127 -6.58 -0.50 15.52
C ARG A 127 -8.05 -0.40 15.12
N ILE A 128 -8.69 -1.53 14.93
CA ILE A 128 -10.13 -1.63 14.73
C ILE A 128 -10.71 -2.35 15.93
N VAL A 129 -11.52 -1.63 16.71
CA VAL A 129 -12.25 -2.17 17.86
C VAL A 129 -13.73 -1.83 17.65
N ALA A 130 -14.56 -2.85 17.49
CA ALA A 130 -16.00 -2.69 17.24
C ALA A 130 -16.83 -3.60 18.13
N ARG A 131 -18.02 -3.15 18.48
CA ARG A 131 -19.06 -3.92 19.16
C ARG A 131 -20.25 -4.06 18.23
N ILE A 132 -20.64 -5.30 17.98
CA ILE A 132 -21.78 -5.60 17.10
C ILE A 132 -23.00 -6.04 17.89
N THR A 133 -24.18 -5.70 17.40
CA THR A 133 -25.46 -6.20 17.88
C THR A 133 -26.05 -7.08 16.77
N PRO A 134 -26.18 -8.39 16.95
CA PRO A 134 -26.77 -9.26 15.94
C PRO A 134 -28.31 -9.12 15.91
N TYR A 135 -28.92 -9.54 14.79
CA TYR A 135 -30.37 -9.75 14.76
C TYR A 135 -30.78 -10.88 15.71
N LYS A 136 -31.97 -10.77 16.33
CA LYS A 136 -32.51 -11.79 17.27
C LYS A 136 -32.64 -13.19 16.66
N THR A 137 -32.76 -13.26 15.34
CA THR A 137 -32.91 -14.52 14.57
C THR A 137 -31.59 -15.08 14.06
N ALA A 138 -30.51 -14.34 14.21
CA ALA A 138 -29.16 -14.76 13.77
C ALA A 138 -28.41 -15.48 14.90
N ASP A 139 -27.56 -16.42 14.51
CA ASP A 139 -26.59 -17.00 15.43
C ASP A 139 -25.51 -15.95 15.74
N SER A 140 -25.39 -15.61 17.03
CA SER A 140 -24.50 -14.54 17.49
C SER A 140 -23.02 -14.86 17.25
N ALA A 141 -22.59 -16.12 17.43
CA ALA A 141 -21.20 -16.54 17.23
C ALA A 141 -20.84 -16.51 15.73
N LEU A 142 -21.77 -16.94 14.88
CA LEU A 142 -21.60 -16.89 13.43
C LEU A 142 -21.54 -15.44 12.94
N ALA A 143 -22.37 -14.55 13.47
CA ALA A 143 -22.38 -13.13 13.13
C ALA A 143 -21.06 -12.44 13.54
N GLU A 144 -20.52 -12.76 14.72
CA GLU A 144 -19.25 -12.27 15.20
C GLU A 144 -18.08 -12.70 14.29
N THR A 145 -18.01 -14.00 13.96
CA THR A 145 -16.98 -14.54 13.06
C THR A 145 -17.09 -13.93 11.65
N ALA A 146 -18.29 -13.79 11.12
CA ALA A 146 -18.51 -13.18 9.80
C ALA A 146 -18.11 -11.70 9.77
N ALA A 147 -18.40 -10.97 10.84
CA ALA A 147 -18.02 -9.57 10.97
C ALA A 147 -16.50 -9.40 11.08
N GLU A 148 -15.82 -10.24 11.87
CA GLU A 148 -14.38 -10.23 11.98
C GLU A 148 -13.71 -10.55 10.65
N GLN A 149 -14.19 -11.56 9.91
CA GLN A 149 -13.65 -11.90 8.59
C GLN A 149 -13.84 -10.76 7.60
N SER A 150 -15.01 -10.12 7.58
CA SER A 150 -15.27 -8.97 6.71
C SER A 150 -14.33 -7.79 6.96
N VAL A 151 -13.96 -7.56 8.23
CA VAL A 151 -12.95 -6.55 8.59
C VAL A 151 -11.56 -6.97 8.15
N ARG A 152 -11.20 -8.25 8.29
CA ARG A 152 -9.90 -8.77 7.82
C ARG A 152 -9.73 -8.58 6.32
N ASP A 153 -10.75 -8.95 5.55
CA ASP A 153 -10.77 -8.81 4.08
C ASP A 153 -10.64 -7.32 3.69
N PHE A 154 -11.40 -6.44 4.35
CA PHE A 154 -11.30 -4.99 4.14
C PHE A 154 -9.90 -4.45 4.44
N VAL A 155 -9.29 -4.86 5.55
CA VAL A 155 -7.92 -4.43 5.92
C VAL A 155 -6.91 -4.96 4.92
N GLN A 156 -7.04 -6.21 4.48
CA GLN A 156 -6.14 -6.80 3.49
C GLN A 156 -6.16 -6.05 2.16
N GLU A 157 -7.35 -5.71 1.65
CA GLU A 157 -7.51 -4.91 0.42
C GLU A 157 -6.83 -3.54 0.55
N LYS A 158 -6.98 -2.87 1.70
CA LYS A 158 -6.42 -1.53 1.92
C LYS A 158 -4.93 -1.54 2.24
N SER A 159 -4.42 -2.60 2.85
CA SER A 159 -3.00 -2.72 3.24
C SER A 159 -2.04 -2.83 2.05
N ALA A 160 -2.53 -3.20 0.87
CA ALA A 160 -1.74 -3.24 -0.37
C ALA A 160 -1.55 -1.86 -1.05
N GLN A 161 -2.04 -0.79 -0.44
CA GLN A 161 -2.08 0.56 -1.04
C GLN A 161 -1.40 1.59 -0.14
N LEU A 162 -0.86 2.65 -0.76
CA LEU A 162 -0.30 3.82 -0.08
C LEU A 162 -1.26 5.01 -0.16
N GLY A 163 -1.23 5.89 0.85
CA GLY A 163 -2.02 7.12 0.87
C GLY A 163 -3.53 6.90 1.00
N VAL A 164 -3.94 5.71 1.44
CA VAL A 164 -5.37 5.41 1.63
C VAL A 164 -5.81 5.82 3.02
N ASP A 165 -6.81 6.68 3.07
CA ASP A 165 -7.36 7.22 4.31
C ASP A 165 -8.01 6.13 5.16
N VAL A 166 -7.86 6.26 6.48
CA VAL A 166 -8.61 5.44 7.44
C VAL A 166 -9.95 6.12 7.71
N VAL A 167 -11.02 5.61 7.09
CA VAL A 167 -12.37 6.20 7.15
C VAL A 167 -13.30 5.30 7.93
N ARG A 168 -13.78 5.80 9.08
CA ARG A 168 -14.69 5.08 9.99
C ARG A 168 -15.94 4.52 9.29
N ALA A 169 -16.56 5.32 8.42
CA ALA A 169 -17.77 4.90 7.72
C ALA A 169 -17.53 3.68 6.80
N GLN A 170 -16.35 3.56 6.21
CA GLN A 170 -16.00 2.39 5.39
C GLN A 170 -15.84 1.13 6.25
N ILE A 171 -15.23 1.25 7.43
CA ILE A 171 -15.08 0.14 8.39
C ILE A 171 -16.47 -0.32 8.87
N ILE A 172 -17.33 0.62 9.29
CA ILE A 172 -18.71 0.34 9.71
C ILE A 172 -19.46 -0.38 8.58
N SER A 173 -19.40 0.15 7.36
CA SER A 173 -20.07 -0.45 6.20
C SER A 173 -19.57 -1.86 5.87
N ALA A 174 -18.27 -2.13 6.06
CA ALA A 174 -17.73 -3.48 5.90
C ALA A 174 -18.34 -4.45 6.90
N ILE A 175 -18.47 -4.05 8.17
CA ILE A 175 -19.06 -4.87 9.23
C ILE A 175 -20.57 -5.06 9.02
N GLU A 176 -21.32 -3.99 8.68
CA GLU A 176 -22.76 -4.03 8.48
C GLU A 176 -23.22 -4.95 7.34
N ARG A 177 -22.35 -5.15 6.34
CA ARG A 177 -22.62 -6.06 5.22
C ARG A 177 -22.47 -7.54 5.58
N SER A 178 -21.86 -7.85 6.73
CA SER A 178 -21.65 -9.21 7.16
C SER A 178 -22.96 -9.86 7.65
N TYR A 179 -22.98 -11.21 7.64
CA TYR A 179 -24.13 -11.97 8.04
C TYR A 179 -24.58 -11.66 9.47
N GLY A 180 -25.86 -11.43 9.67
CA GLY A 180 -26.51 -11.39 10.97
C GLY A 180 -26.27 -10.13 11.79
N VAL A 181 -25.50 -9.14 11.31
CA VAL A 181 -25.24 -7.89 12.01
C VAL A 181 -26.42 -6.92 11.81
N LYS A 182 -26.94 -6.39 12.92
CA LYS A 182 -28.03 -5.40 12.96
C LYS A 182 -27.49 -3.98 13.19
N ASP A 183 -26.49 -3.83 14.05
CA ASP A 183 -25.96 -2.54 14.46
C ASP A 183 -24.46 -2.66 14.81
N VAL A 184 -23.71 -1.60 14.56
CA VAL A 184 -22.25 -1.54 14.76
C VAL A 184 -21.87 -0.30 15.55
N GLU A 185 -21.21 -0.49 16.68
CA GLU A 185 -20.57 0.56 17.45
C GLU A 185 -19.04 0.49 17.24
N LEU A 186 -18.49 1.35 16.38
CA LEU A 186 -17.06 1.44 16.14
C LEU A 186 -16.41 2.32 17.21
N ILE A 187 -15.59 1.70 18.07
CA ILE A 187 -14.86 2.37 19.17
C ILE A 187 -13.55 2.94 18.64
N GLU A 188 -12.75 2.11 17.98
CA GLU A 188 -11.49 2.54 17.33
C GLU A 188 -11.50 2.21 15.84
N PRO A 189 -10.96 3.09 15.01
CA PRO A 189 -10.36 4.39 15.30
C PRO A 189 -11.40 5.44 15.74
N ALA A 190 -11.01 6.35 16.68
CA ALA A 190 -11.91 7.36 17.22
C ALA A 190 -12.33 8.44 16.19
N ALA A 191 -11.49 8.70 15.20
CA ALA A 191 -11.71 9.68 14.14
C ALA A 191 -11.17 9.17 12.80
N ASN A 192 -11.62 9.78 11.70
CA ASN A 192 -11.01 9.57 10.39
C ASN A 192 -9.58 10.10 10.38
N LYS A 193 -8.71 9.45 9.61
CA LYS A 193 -7.34 9.89 9.38
C LYS A 193 -7.09 10.01 7.88
N VAL A 194 -6.74 11.20 7.43
CA VAL A 194 -6.23 11.44 6.08
C VAL A 194 -4.74 11.12 6.07
N LEU A 195 -4.31 10.35 5.11
CA LEU A 195 -2.92 9.92 4.94
C LEU A 195 -2.26 10.61 3.74
N ALA A 196 -1.00 10.99 3.91
CA ALA A 196 -0.20 11.47 2.80
C ALA A 196 0.14 10.32 1.84
N SER A 197 0.43 10.62 0.58
CA SER A 197 0.68 9.63 -0.49
C SER A 197 1.79 8.61 -0.16
N HIS A 198 2.72 8.93 0.74
CA HIS A 198 3.82 8.07 1.18
C HIS A 198 3.57 7.41 2.55
N GLU A 199 2.40 7.62 3.15
CA GLU A 199 2.00 6.96 4.39
C GLU A 199 1.25 5.66 4.09
N TRP A 200 1.44 4.67 4.94
CA TRP A 200 0.84 3.35 4.85
C TRP A 200 -0.05 3.08 6.07
N ALA A 201 -1.33 2.78 5.82
CA ALA A 201 -2.26 2.39 6.88
C ALA A 201 -1.99 0.96 7.35
N ASN A 202 -1.38 0.81 8.53
CA ASN A 202 -1.05 -0.47 9.14
C ASN A 202 -2.03 -0.81 10.28
N CYS A 203 -2.96 -1.71 10.03
CA CYS A 203 -3.85 -2.20 11.08
C CYS A 203 -3.12 -3.22 11.96
N THR A 204 -2.93 -2.89 13.23
CA THR A 204 -2.17 -3.72 14.19
C THR A 204 -3.04 -4.62 15.06
N LEU A 205 -4.34 -4.35 15.15
CA LEU A 205 -5.31 -5.14 15.91
C LEU A 205 -6.69 -5.05 15.29
N ILE A 206 -7.37 -6.17 15.20
CA ILE A 206 -8.78 -6.29 14.89
C ILE A 206 -9.45 -6.98 16.07
N ASP A 207 -10.39 -6.30 16.74
CA ASP A 207 -11.23 -6.81 17.82
C ASP A 207 -12.69 -6.47 17.50
N VAL A 208 -13.42 -7.46 17.00
CA VAL A 208 -14.85 -7.37 16.77
C VAL A 208 -15.52 -8.31 17.76
N SER A 209 -16.38 -7.81 18.63
CA SER A 209 -17.06 -8.62 19.65
C SER A 209 -18.49 -8.19 19.86
N LEU A 210 -19.27 -9.05 20.49
CA LEU A 210 -20.67 -8.79 20.78
C LEU A 210 -20.80 -7.65 21.79
N LYS A 211 -21.77 -6.76 21.55
CA LYS A 211 -22.17 -5.77 22.54
C LYS A 211 -22.79 -6.49 23.74
N ALA A 212 -22.29 -6.20 24.95
CA ALA A 212 -22.88 -6.77 26.17
C ALA A 212 -24.36 -6.45 26.22
N SER A 213 -25.21 -7.50 26.32
CA SER A 213 -26.63 -7.32 26.56
C SER A 213 -26.78 -6.66 27.92
N LYS A 214 -27.35 -5.44 27.96
CA LYS A 214 -27.91 -4.95 29.22
C LYS A 214 -29.21 -5.73 29.40
N ASP A 215 -29.18 -6.71 30.26
CA ASP A 215 -30.42 -7.32 30.75
C ASP A 215 -31.28 -6.19 31.35
N VAL A 216 -32.42 -5.95 30.73
CA VAL A 216 -33.51 -5.15 31.26
C VAL A 216 -34.61 -6.14 31.62
#